data_9684acb3f10b3b3ae1f4171fb97b57a5
#
_entry.id   9684acb3f10b3b3ae1f4171fb97b57a5
#
_cell.length_a   1.000
_cell.length_b   1.000
_cell.length_c   1.000
_cell.angle_alpha   90.00
_cell.angle_beta   90.00
_cell.angle_gamma   90.00
#
_symmetry.space_group_name_H-M   'P 1'
#
loop_
_entity.id
_entity.type
_entity.pdbx_description
1 polymer ?
#
loop_
_entity_poly.entity_id
_entity_poly.type
_entity_poly.pdbx_seq_one_letter_code
_entity_poly.pdbx_strand_id
1 'polypeptide(L)'
;METVRTQRKPLSKEVVVPTLPLYRSPPSLEVRLEDFELFAIDRLRVLKGISDGLSRGKKHEEMEQLEKDLWNKNMRHPQASEIANKDIISHFVLRLVYCRTEELRKWFLSMETALFRYRFRQESAEAQRALMAEFDLPYKAVGSAEFESLRDKLGQVSRSIGQPLPTADAIFYKVPFEEVPELVAGRRVFLHKGHAYIASNQVVSLVGTQFRSHLSKALILTNRKWTSTVREQEKDRLTPIVEALCTSYLGPDYSQPKGFAEISVKDINELARSSFPLCMRHLFEKLKEDHHLKHGGRMQLGLFLKGVGLKLDDALMFWKAEFSQKVSAERFDKEYAYGIRHNYGREGKRTDYTPYSCQKIILSTPGVGDHHGCPYRHFSDENLRAALSKMGVNSRAVEDVMDKVRNRHYQLACTLTFEAVHASSCDSGINHPNQYFSDSQKLLQPKVNT
;
A
#
# COMPACT_ATOMS: atom_id res chain seq x y z
N MET A 1 8.69 -0.14 75.51
CA MET A 1 9.13 -0.38 74.10
C MET A 1 7.88 -0.75 73.28
N GLU A 2 7.25 0.22 72.65
CA GLU A 2 6.10 -0.02 71.79
C GLU A 2 6.57 -0.18 70.36
N THR A 3 6.23 -1.35 69.76
CA THR A 3 6.53 -1.68 68.40
C THR A 3 5.45 -1.09 67.49
N VAL A 4 5.80 -0.01 66.76
CA VAL A 4 4.96 0.59 65.72
C VAL A 4 4.88 -0.37 64.54
N ARG A 5 3.70 -1.01 64.33
CA ARG A 5 3.35 -1.72 63.11
C ARG A 5 3.06 -0.73 62.00
N THR A 6 3.98 -0.53 61.10
CA THR A 6 3.74 0.18 59.83
C THR A 6 2.80 -0.65 58.95
N GLN A 7 1.58 -0.20 58.79
CA GLN A 7 0.62 -0.67 57.79
C GLN A 7 1.20 -0.34 56.39
N ARG A 8 1.58 -1.35 55.64
CA ARG A 8 1.84 -1.21 54.20
C ARG A 8 0.51 -0.83 53.52
N LYS A 9 0.44 0.35 52.94
CA LYS A 9 -0.61 0.71 51.98
C LYS A 9 -0.63 -0.28 50.83
N PRO A 10 -1.82 -0.75 50.37
CA PRO A 10 -1.88 -1.61 49.20
C PRO A 10 -1.32 -0.83 48.00
N LEU A 11 -0.42 -1.44 47.25
CA LEU A 11 0.01 -0.94 45.95
C LEU A 11 -1.23 -0.68 45.10
N SER A 12 -1.43 0.57 44.70
CA SER A 12 -2.39 0.92 43.65
C SER A 12 -1.99 0.08 42.40
N LYS A 13 -2.90 -0.79 41.95
CA LYS A 13 -2.74 -1.45 40.66
C LYS A 13 -2.58 -0.33 39.62
N GLU A 14 -1.42 -0.20 39.03
CA GLU A 14 -1.25 0.66 37.86
C GLU A 14 -2.29 0.25 36.82
N VAL A 15 -3.17 1.17 36.49
CA VAL A 15 -4.16 0.97 35.42
C VAL A 15 -3.37 0.95 34.12
N VAL A 16 -3.20 -0.23 33.55
CA VAL A 16 -2.55 -0.39 32.24
C VAL A 16 -3.45 0.26 31.19
N VAL A 17 -3.01 1.38 30.67
CA VAL A 17 -3.71 2.07 29.56
C VAL A 17 -3.26 1.43 28.25
N PRO A 18 -4.18 0.91 27.41
CA PRO A 18 -3.82 0.36 26.12
C PRO A 18 -3.15 1.42 25.26
N THR A 19 -2.08 1.03 24.53
CA THR A 19 -1.41 1.93 23.59
C THR A 19 -2.11 2.00 22.24
N LEU A 20 -2.92 0.99 21.91
CA LEU A 20 -3.66 0.88 20.67
C LEU A 20 -5.00 1.64 20.75
N PRO A 21 -5.20 2.73 19.98
CA PRO A 21 -6.45 3.47 19.99
C PRO A 21 -7.54 2.79 19.17
N LEU A 22 -8.80 2.96 19.58
CA LEU A 22 -9.97 2.47 18.85
C LEU A 22 -10.50 3.45 17.78
N TYR A 23 -9.90 4.61 17.65
CA TYR A 23 -10.24 5.68 16.70
C TYR A 23 -11.75 6.02 16.63
N ARG A 24 -12.43 6.08 17.78
CA ARG A 24 -13.88 6.31 17.85
C ARG A 24 -14.27 7.74 17.50
N SER A 25 -13.55 8.72 18.02
CA SER A 25 -13.78 10.14 17.80
C SER A 25 -12.52 10.84 17.30
N PRO A 26 -12.64 11.84 16.40
CA PRO A 26 -11.50 12.65 16.01
C PRO A 26 -10.93 13.39 17.23
N PRO A 27 -9.60 13.55 17.29
CA PRO A 27 -8.97 14.28 18.38
C PRO A 27 -9.30 15.77 18.29
N SER A 28 -9.41 16.44 19.45
CA SER A 28 -9.52 17.89 19.55
C SER A 28 -8.13 18.56 19.53
N LEU A 29 -7.28 18.17 18.59
CA LEU A 29 -5.91 18.66 18.46
C LEU A 29 -5.80 19.60 17.25
N GLU A 30 -5.10 20.72 17.45
CA GLU A 30 -4.70 21.58 16.36
C GLU A 30 -3.44 21.01 15.69
N VAL A 31 -3.44 20.94 14.36
CA VAL A 31 -2.37 20.37 13.56
C VAL A 31 -2.03 21.33 12.44
N ARG A 32 -0.74 21.54 12.18
CA ARG A 32 -0.28 22.29 11.02
C ARG A 32 -0.60 21.52 9.74
N LEU A 33 -0.82 22.23 8.65
CA LEU A 33 -1.20 21.61 7.37
C LEU A 33 -0.10 20.67 6.83
N GLU A 34 1.15 21.02 7.06
CA GLU A 34 2.31 20.21 6.68
C GLU A 34 2.34 18.88 7.48
N ASP A 35 2.05 18.92 8.77
CA ASP A 35 2.00 17.73 9.63
C ASP A 35 0.77 16.85 9.29
N PHE A 36 -0.35 17.45 8.91
CA PHE A 36 -1.54 16.76 8.43
C PHE A 36 -1.23 15.87 7.23
N GLU A 37 -0.54 16.40 6.23
CA GLU A 37 -0.13 15.65 5.04
C GLU A 37 0.96 14.61 5.35
N LEU A 38 2.01 15.02 6.09
CA LEU A 38 3.13 14.15 6.42
C LEU A 38 2.70 12.92 7.23
N PHE A 39 1.87 13.11 8.27
CA PHE A 39 1.41 12.01 9.11
C PHE A 39 0.53 11.03 8.32
N ALA A 40 -0.30 11.55 7.41
CA ALA A 40 -1.10 10.71 6.51
C ALA A 40 -0.23 9.88 5.55
N ILE A 41 0.80 10.49 4.97
CA ILE A 41 1.76 9.82 4.09
C ILE A 41 2.49 8.71 4.83
N ASP A 42 2.96 8.97 6.05
CA ASP A 42 3.69 7.99 6.84
C ASP A 42 2.83 6.76 7.18
N ARG A 43 1.57 6.99 7.62
CA ARG A 43 0.63 5.88 7.83
C ARG A 43 0.30 5.14 6.53
N LEU A 44 0.13 5.87 5.44
CA LEU A 44 -0.17 5.28 4.13
C LEU A 44 0.97 4.38 3.64
N ARG A 45 2.25 4.70 3.94
CA ARG A 45 3.40 3.83 3.69
C ARG A 45 3.27 2.50 4.43
N VAL A 46 2.84 2.53 5.69
CA VAL A 46 2.58 1.30 6.48
C VAL A 46 1.47 0.47 5.83
N LEU A 47 0.31 1.08 5.53
CA LEU A 47 -0.83 0.38 4.95
C LEU A 47 -0.52 -0.22 3.57
N LYS A 48 0.19 0.52 2.71
CA LYS A 48 0.62 0.00 1.40
C LYS A 48 1.64 -1.12 1.53
N GLY A 49 2.60 -1.02 2.45
CA GLY A 49 3.55 -2.10 2.72
C GLY A 49 2.87 -3.39 3.20
N ILE A 50 1.84 -3.28 4.05
CA ILE A 50 1.00 -4.42 4.46
C ILE A 50 0.24 -4.98 3.24
N SER A 51 -0.38 -4.12 2.43
CA SER A 51 -1.09 -4.52 1.21
C SER A 51 -0.19 -5.31 0.25
N ASP A 52 1.01 -4.82 0.01
CA ASP A 52 2.01 -5.45 -0.86
C ASP A 52 2.45 -6.81 -0.29
N GLY A 53 2.71 -6.90 1.02
CA GLY A 53 3.07 -8.14 1.69
C GLY A 53 1.98 -9.21 1.56
N LEU A 54 0.72 -8.84 1.82
CA LEU A 54 -0.45 -9.73 1.67
C LEU A 54 -0.64 -10.19 0.23
N SER A 55 -0.49 -9.29 -0.74
CA SER A 55 -0.62 -9.60 -2.16
C SER A 55 0.45 -10.57 -2.67
N ARG A 56 1.62 -10.57 -2.04
CA ARG A 56 2.73 -11.52 -2.32
C ARG A 56 2.57 -12.86 -1.60
N GLY A 57 1.53 -13.02 -0.78
CA GLY A 57 1.30 -14.25 -0.03
C GLY A 57 2.32 -14.51 1.08
N LYS A 58 2.91 -13.47 1.67
CA LYS A 58 3.82 -13.62 2.80
C LYS A 58 3.13 -14.36 3.95
N LYS A 59 3.88 -15.24 4.63
CA LYS A 59 3.38 -15.97 5.79
C LYS A 59 3.08 -15.04 6.96
N HIS A 60 2.26 -15.51 7.89
CA HIS A 60 1.79 -14.71 9.02
C HIS A 60 2.94 -14.11 9.85
N GLU A 61 3.97 -14.89 10.14
CA GLU A 61 5.14 -14.47 10.92
C GLU A 61 5.96 -13.38 10.19
N GLU A 62 6.13 -13.56 8.87
CA GLU A 62 6.81 -12.56 8.02
C GLU A 62 6.02 -11.26 7.95
N MET A 63 4.68 -11.35 7.98
CA MET A 63 3.81 -10.17 7.98
C MET A 63 3.83 -9.42 9.31
N GLU A 64 3.92 -10.13 10.45
CA GLU A 64 4.07 -9.49 11.76
C GLU A 64 5.40 -8.74 11.88
N GLN A 65 6.49 -9.34 11.38
CA GLN A 65 7.78 -8.65 11.35
C GLN A 65 7.77 -7.46 10.41
N LEU A 66 7.20 -7.61 9.20
CA LEU A 66 7.06 -6.53 8.23
C LEU A 66 6.28 -5.35 8.80
N GLU A 67 5.16 -5.60 9.50
CA GLU A 67 4.37 -4.56 10.14
C GLU A 67 5.19 -3.78 11.18
N LYS A 68 5.90 -4.48 12.08
CA LYS A 68 6.78 -3.87 13.07
C LYS A 68 7.83 -2.96 12.44
N ASP A 69 8.49 -3.45 11.41
CA ASP A 69 9.54 -2.70 10.71
C ASP A 69 8.97 -1.45 10.03
N LEU A 70 7.83 -1.59 9.34
CA LEU A 70 7.14 -0.47 8.69
C LEU A 70 6.65 0.56 9.70
N TRP A 71 6.06 0.10 10.82
CA TRP A 71 5.59 0.97 11.90
C TRP A 71 6.75 1.74 12.52
N ASN A 72 7.79 1.03 12.92
CA ASN A 72 8.98 1.62 13.52
C ASN A 72 9.71 2.58 12.59
N LYS A 73 9.70 2.33 11.29
CA LYS A 73 10.34 3.21 10.30
C LYS A 73 9.56 4.49 10.06
N ASN A 74 8.23 4.41 9.95
CA ASN A 74 7.41 5.51 9.46
C ASN A 74 6.67 6.28 10.56
N MET A 75 6.29 5.60 11.67
CA MET A 75 5.48 6.21 12.71
C MET A 75 6.28 6.80 13.89
N ARG A 76 7.61 6.88 13.76
CA ARG A 76 8.48 7.53 14.76
C ARG A 76 8.19 9.03 14.85
N HIS A 77 8.38 9.56 16.05
CA HIS A 77 8.45 10.97 16.31
C HIS A 77 9.54 11.22 17.38
N PRO A 78 10.26 12.36 17.34
CA PRO A 78 11.28 12.67 18.35
C PRO A 78 10.76 12.72 19.78
N GLN A 79 9.50 13.15 19.94
CA GLN A 79 8.80 13.20 21.25
C GLN A 79 7.85 11.99 21.33
N ALA A 80 8.00 11.19 22.38
CA ALA A 80 7.18 10.00 22.59
C ALA A 80 5.67 10.29 22.70
N SER A 81 5.29 11.43 23.32
CA SER A 81 3.90 11.89 23.41
C SER A 81 3.27 12.15 22.04
N GLU A 82 4.06 12.61 21.06
CA GLU A 82 3.58 12.92 19.73
C GLU A 82 3.38 11.68 18.85
N ILE A 83 3.93 10.53 19.23
CA ILE A 83 3.70 9.27 18.50
C ILE A 83 2.22 8.88 18.55
N ALA A 84 1.59 8.99 19.72
CA ALA A 84 0.16 8.71 19.89
C ALA A 84 -0.70 9.71 19.09
N ASN A 85 -0.35 11.00 19.14
CA ASN A 85 -1.03 12.04 18.37
C ASN A 85 -0.91 11.78 16.86
N LYS A 86 0.30 11.47 16.37
CA LYS A 86 0.57 11.13 14.97
C LYS A 86 -0.27 9.92 14.54
N ASP A 87 -0.36 8.88 15.36
CA ASP A 87 -1.16 7.69 15.09
C ASP A 87 -2.65 8.06 14.90
N ILE A 88 -3.23 8.77 15.85
CA ILE A 88 -4.65 9.18 15.80
C ILE A 88 -4.91 10.11 14.62
N ILE A 89 -4.13 11.17 14.48
CA ILE A 89 -4.30 12.17 13.41
C ILE A 89 -4.21 11.52 12.03
N SER A 90 -3.16 10.73 11.78
CA SER A 90 -2.97 10.07 10.49
C SER A 90 -4.13 9.16 10.10
N HIS A 91 -4.70 8.44 11.07
CA HIS A 91 -5.88 7.61 10.83
C HIS A 91 -7.10 8.45 10.41
N PHE A 92 -7.38 9.56 11.10
CA PHE A 92 -8.53 10.41 10.77
C PHE A 92 -8.36 11.16 9.45
N VAL A 93 -7.14 11.58 9.12
CA VAL A 93 -6.85 12.16 7.79
C VAL A 93 -7.10 11.14 6.68
N LEU A 94 -6.63 9.90 6.84
CA LEU A 94 -6.87 8.86 5.85
C LEU A 94 -8.35 8.45 5.75
N ARG A 95 -9.15 8.60 6.81
CA ARG A 95 -10.61 8.47 6.69
C ARG A 95 -11.21 9.45 5.69
N LEU A 96 -10.78 10.72 5.70
CA LEU A 96 -11.22 11.71 4.71
C LEU A 96 -10.80 11.33 3.29
N VAL A 97 -9.56 10.85 3.13
CA VAL A 97 -9.01 10.44 1.83
C VAL A 97 -9.77 9.25 1.26
N TYR A 98 -10.00 8.22 2.07
CA TYR A 98 -10.51 6.92 1.62
C TYR A 98 -12.03 6.73 1.79
N CYS A 99 -12.77 7.69 2.37
CA CYS A 99 -14.22 7.60 2.48
C CYS A 99 -14.96 7.81 1.14
N ARG A 100 -14.34 8.41 0.14
CA ARG A 100 -14.96 9.03 -1.03
C ARG A 100 -15.61 8.05 -2.01
N THR A 101 -14.98 6.90 -2.30
CA THR A 101 -15.54 5.88 -3.18
C THR A 101 -15.63 4.53 -2.47
N GLU A 102 -16.47 3.63 -3.00
CA GLU A 102 -16.63 2.31 -2.41
C GLU A 102 -15.34 1.48 -2.49
N GLU A 103 -14.61 1.57 -3.60
CA GLU A 103 -13.32 0.87 -3.77
C GLU A 103 -12.27 1.34 -2.77
N LEU A 104 -12.15 2.66 -2.59
CA LEU A 104 -11.25 3.26 -1.61
C LEU A 104 -11.61 2.82 -0.19
N ARG A 105 -12.91 2.85 0.17
CA ARG A 105 -13.38 2.40 1.49
C ARG A 105 -13.06 0.92 1.73
N LYS A 106 -13.31 0.04 0.76
CA LYS A 106 -13.03 -1.40 0.88
C LYS A 106 -11.53 -1.64 1.14
N TRP A 107 -10.66 -0.98 0.39
CA TRP A 107 -9.22 -1.11 0.57
C TRP A 107 -8.76 -0.62 1.95
N PHE A 108 -9.13 0.60 2.32
CA PHE A 108 -8.75 1.19 3.60
C PHE A 108 -9.27 0.37 4.79
N LEU A 109 -10.53 -0.04 4.75
CA LEU A 109 -11.14 -0.90 5.76
C LEU A 109 -10.38 -2.22 5.93
N SER A 110 -9.97 -2.84 4.84
CA SER A 110 -9.20 -4.08 4.88
C SER A 110 -7.82 -3.86 5.48
N MET A 111 -7.09 -2.84 5.04
CA MET A 111 -5.72 -2.57 5.49
C MET A 111 -5.64 -2.08 6.94
N GLU A 112 -6.54 -1.18 7.33
CA GLU A 112 -6.62 -0.73 8.73
C GLU A 112 -7.02 -1.85 9.70
N THR A 113 -7.92 -2.73 9.27
CA THR A 113 -8.28 -3.92 10.08
C THR A 113 -7.10 -4.88 10.21
N ALA A 114 -6.32 -5.07 9.14
CA ALA A 114 -5.11 -5.90 9.20
C ALA A 114 -4.07 -5.30 10.14
N LEU A 115 -3.77 -4.00 10.00
CA LEU A 115 -2.85 -3.27 10.88
C LEU A 115 -3.31 -3.35 12.35
N PHE A 116 -4.59 -3.12 12.61
CA PHE A 116 -5.17 -3.21 13.96
C PHE A 116 -4.98 -4.61 14.57
N ARG A 117 -5.21 -5.68 13.79
CA ARG A 117 -5.03 -7.07 14.23
C ARG A 117 -3.57 -7.40 14.58
N TYR A 118 -2.59 -6.92 13.79
CA TYR A 118 -1.17 -7.11 14.08
C TYR A 118 -0.78 -6.39 15.36
N ARG A 119 -1.16 -5.12 15.51
CA ARG A 119 -0.88 -4.34 16.71
C ARG A 119 -1.56 -4.91 17.96
N PHE A 120 -2.81 -5.35 17.86
CA PHE A 120 -3.54 -5.96 18.98
C PHE A 120 -2.83 -7.21 19.52
N ARG A 121 -2.25 -8.04 18.66
CA ARG A 121 -1.47 -9.22 19.11
C ARG A 121 -0.19 -8.85 19.85
N GLN A 122 0.35 -7.68 19.61
CA GLN A 122 1.57 -7.20 20.27
C GLN A 122 1.30 -6.56 21.64
N GLU A 123 0.04 -6.24 21.94
CA GLU A 123 -0.34 -5.72 23.24
C GLU A 123 -0.21 -6.78 24.36
N SER A 124 0.05 -6.33 25.58
CA SER A 124 0.06 -7.22 26.75
C SER A 124 -1.34 -7.84 27.01
N ALA A 125 -1.39 -8.96 27.70
CA ALA A 125 -2.67 -9.61 28.03
C ALA A 125 -3.61 -8.69 28.83
N GLU A 126 -3.05 -7.80 29.68
CA GLU A 126 -3.81 -6.80 30.42
C GLU A 126 -4.37 -5.73 29.49
N ALA A 127 -3.58 -5.20 28.55
CA ALA A 127 -4.00 -4.22 27.57
C ALA A 127 -5.06 -4.78 26.61
N GLN A 128 -4.88 -6.04 26.17
CA GLN A 128 -5.90 -6.73 25.37
C GLN A 128 -7.24 -6.84 26.11
N ARG A 129 -7.23 -7.20 27.41
CA ARG A 129 -8.45 -7.27 28.21
C ARG A 129 -9.09 -5.89 28.41
N ALA A 130 -8.29 -4.85 28.61
CA ALA A 130 -8.79 -3.47 28.70
C ALA A 130 -9.47 -3.01 27.40
N LEU A 131 -8.85 -3.29 26.26
CA LEU A 131 -9.44 -3.03 24.93
C LEU A 131 -10.75 -3.80 24.72
N MET A 132 -10.81 -5.09 25.12
CA MET A 132 -12.04 -5.87 25.02
C MET A 132 -13.18 -5.27 25.87
N ALA A 133 -12.84 -4.78 27.06
CA ALA A 133 -13.83 -4.11 27.93
C ALA A 133 -14.35 -2.81 27.29
N GLU A 134 -13.50 -2.03 26.61
CA GLU A 134 -13.92 -0.81 25.92
C GLU A 134 -14.87 -1.07 24.74
N PHE A 135 -14.81 -2.24 24.11
CA PHE A 135 -15.72 -2.59 23.03
C PHE A 135 -17.11 -3.03 23.48
N ASP A 136 -17.32 -3.23 24.78
CA ASP A 136 -18.58 -3.79 25.31
C ASP A 136 -18.97 -5.10 24.57
N LEU A 137 -18.02 -6.00 24.45
CA LEU A 137 -18.18 -7.21 23.64
C LEU A 137 -19.07 -8.24 24.35
N PRO A 138 -19.93 -8.93 23.60
CA PRO A 138 -20.81 -9.97 24.14
C PRO A 138 -20.04 -11.28 24.36
N TYR A 139 -19.07 -11.30 25.26
CA TYR A 139 -18.31 -12.50 25.60
C TYR A 139 -18.43 -12.86 27.08
N LYS A 140 -18.32 -14.14 27.37
CA LYS A 140 -18.25 -14.66 28.73
C LYS A 140 -17.09 -15.62 28.85
N ALA A 141 -16.31 -15.50 29.90
CA ALA A 141 -15.28 -16.49 30.21
C ALA A 141 -15.95 -17.86 30.51
N VAL A 142 -15.40 -18.91 29.96
CA VAL A 142 -15.87 -20.28 30.18
C VAL A 142 -15.40 -20.73 31.56
N GLY A 143 -16.34 -21.12 32.43
CA GLY A 143 -16.03 -21.61 33.77
C GLY A 143 -15.42 -23.03 33.71
N SER A 144 -14.69 -23.40 34.77
CA SER A 144 -13.96 -24.67 34.81
C SER A 144 -14.87 -25.91 34.61
N ALA A 145 -16.07 -25.91 35.18
CA ALA A 145 -17.03 -27.01 35.00
C ALA A 145 -17.55 -27.12 33.54
N GLU A 146 -17.83 -26.00 32.89
CA GLU A 146 -18.23 -25.96 31.48
C GLU A 146 -17.07 -26.38 30.58
N PHE A 147 -15.86 -25.93 30.88
CA PHE A 147 -14.62 -26.32 30.17
C PHE A 147 -14.40 -27.83 30.22
N GLU A 148 -14.44 -28.44 31.40
CA GLU A 148 -14.23 -29.90 31.56
C GLU A 148 -15.30 -30.70 30.79
N SER A 149 -16.54 -30.25 30.78
CA SER A 149 -17.63 -30.90 29.98
C SER A 149 -17.43 -30.85 28.48
N LEU A 150 -16.66 -29.85 27.99
CA LEU A 150 -16.41 -29.61 26.56
C LEU A 150 -14.98 -29.92 26.11
N ARG A 151 -14.10 -30.32 27.02
CA ARG A 151 -12.67 -30.53 26.82
C ARG A 151 -12.35 -31.39 25.60
N ASP A 152 -13.03 -32.53 25.48
CA ASP A 152 -12.78 -33.44 24.34
C ASP A 152 -13.17 -32.79 22.98
N LYS A 153 -14.25 -32.04 22.94
CA LYS A 153 -14.72 -31.36 21.72
C LYS A 153 -13.80 -30.20 21.36
N LEU A 154 -13.37 -29.42 22.34
CA LEU A 154 -12.38 -28.35 22.14
C LEU A 154 -11.04 -28.95 21.69
N GLY A 155 -10.63 -30.08 22.27
CA GLY A 155 -9.43 -30.81 21.86
C GLY A 155 -9.51 -31.37 20.43
N GLN A 156 -10.67 -31.80 19.98
CA GLN A 156 -10.90 -32.22 18.57
C GLN A 156 -10.70 -31.05 17.60
N VAL A 157 -11.24 -29.88 17.93
CA VAL A 157 -11.05 -28.68 17.10
C VAL A 157 -9.57 -28.27 17.08
N SER A 158 -8.91 -28.22 18.25
CA SER A 158 -7.46 -27.88 18.34
C SER A 158 -6.61 -28.80 17.46
N ARG A 159 -6.87 -30.11 17.50
CA ARG A 159 -6.19 -31.10 16.62
C ARG A 159 -6.46 -30.82 15.14
N SER A 160 -7.68 -30.50 14.77
CA SER A 160 -8.05 -30.28 13.36
C SER A 160 -7.38 -29.04 12.74
N ILE A 161 -7.00 -28.08 13.58
CA ILE A 161 -6.33 -26.83 13.16
C ILE A 161 -4.83 -26.80 13.48
N GLY A 162 -4.27 -27.93 13.91
CA GLY A 162 -2.85 -28.05 14.23
C GLY A 162 -2.39 -27.25 15.46
N GLN A 163 -3.30 -26.99 16.40
CA GLN A 163 -2.99 -26.30 17.65
C GLN A 163 -2.77 -27.29 18.80
N PRO A 164 -2.00 -26.90 19.84
CA PRO A 164 -1.83 -27.71 21.05
C PRO A 164 -3.18 -28.04 21.70
N LEU A 165 -3.25 -29.18 22.36
CA LEU A 165 -4.44 -29.53 23.14
C LEU A 165 -4.63 -28.54 24.30
N PRO A 166 -5.90 -28.15 24.60
CA PRO A 166 -6.17 -27.24 25.69
C PRO A 166 -5.70 -27.84 27.03
N THR A 167 -4.90 -27.08 27.75
CA THR A 167 -4.49 -27.40 29.15
C THR A 167 -5.61 -26.99 30.11
N ALA A 168 -5.52 -27.44 31.36
CA ALA A 168 -6.48 -27.05 32.40
C ALA A 168 -6.53 -25.54 32.65
N ASP A 169 -5.42 -24.84 32.39
CA ASP A 169 -5.29 -23.37 32.54
C ASP A 169 -5.68 -22.59 31.27
N ALA A 170 -6.13 -23.28 30.23
CA ALA A 170 -6.48 -22.61 28.96
C ALA A 170 -7.73 -21.75 29.14
N ILE A 171 -7.61 -20.48 28.80
CA ILE A 171 -8.71 -19.52 28.87
C ILE A 171 -9.50 -19.58 27.56
N PHE A 172 -10.78 -19.90 27.68
CA PHE A 172 -11.74 -19.85 26.59
C PHE A 172 -12.82 -18.82 26.87
N TYR A 173 -13.35 -18.25 25.79
CA TYR A 173 -14.47 -17.33 25.85
C TYR A 173 -15.63 -17.88 25.02
N LYS A 174 -16.83 -17.72 25.52
CA LYS A 174 -18.10 -18.05 24.87
C LYS A 174 -18.65 -16.78 24.26
N VAL A 175 -18.82 -16.76 22.95
CA VAL A 175 -19.30 -15.60 22.17
C VAL A 175 -20.42 -16.01 21.24
N PRO A 176 -21.38 -15.15 20.88
CA PRO A 176 -22.32 -15.43 19.80
C PRO A 176 -21.55 -15.76 18.51
N PHE A 177 -21.99 -16.77 17.77
CA PHE A 177 -21.21 -17.25 16.62
C PHE A 177 -21.10 -16.21 15.49
N GLU A 178 -22.07 -15.31 15.36
CA GLU A 178 -22.09 -14.19 14.42
C GLU A 178 -20.98 -13.15 14.65
N GLU A 179 -20.42 -13.11 15.84
CA GLU A 179 -19.33 -12.18 16.18
C GLU A 179 -17.95 -12.65 15.68
N VAL A 180 -17.83 -13.90 15.28
CA VAL A 180 -16.58 -14.50 14.81
C VAL A 180 -16.74 -15.26 13.49
N PRO A 181 -17.35 -14.66 12.46
CA PRO A 181 -17.72 -15.34 11.22
C PRO A 181 -16.51 -15.96 10.50
N GLU A 182 -15.34 -15.37 10.57
CA GLU A 182 -14.11 -15.90 9.96
C GLU A 182 -13.66 -17.21 10.62
N LEU A 183 -13.78 -17.31 11.95
CA LEU A 183 -13.43 -18.53 12.68
C LEU A 183 -14.44 -19.65 12.43
N VAL A 184 -15.71 -19.29 12.31
CA VAL A 184 -16.81 -20.24 11.99
C VAL A 184 -16.65 -20.76 10.57
N ALA A 185 -16.48 -19.89 9.58
CA ALA A 185 -16.25 -20.26 8.19
C ALA A 185 -15.00 -21.12 8.00
N GLY A 186 -13.93 -20.83 8.75
CA GLY A 186 -12.69 -21.60 8.77
C GLY A 186 -12.74 -22.88 9.59
N ARG A 187 -13.88 -23.22 10.22
CA ARG A 187 -14.05 -24.38 11.13
C ARG A 187 -13.01 -24.42 12.26
N ARG A 188 -12.66 -23.24 12.79
CA ARG A 188 -11.58 -23.07 13.78
C ARG A 188 -12.07 -22.99 15.21
N VAL A 189 -13.38 -23.12 15.43
CA VAL A 189 -14.02 -23.01 16.74
C VAL A 189 -15.07 -24.10 16.92
N PHE A 190 -15.31 -24.50 18.17
CA PHE A 190 -16.44 -25.35 18.53
C PHE A 190 -17.70 -24.50 18.63
N LEU A 191 -18.81 -24.97 18.02
CA LEU A 191 -20.11 -24.33 18.08
C LEU A 191 -21.08 -25.14 18.94
N HIS A 192 -21.73 -24.49 19.89
CA HIS A 192 -22.75 -25.10 20.71
C HIS A 192 -23.83 -24.09 21.13
N LYS A 193 -25.10 -24.44 20.90
CA LYS A 193 -26.28 -23.60 21.27
C LYS A 193 -26.14 -22.13 20.87
N GLY A 194 -25.78 -21.86 19.63
CA GLY A 194 -25.65 -20.49 19.11
C GLY A 194 -24.39 -19.73 19.55
N HIS A 195 -23.47 -20.40 20.21
CA HIS A 195 -22.20 -19.79 20.66
C HIS A 195 -21.00 -20.50 20.07
N ALA A 196 -19.97 -19.70 19.79
CA ALA A 196 -18.62 -20.15 19.46
C ALA A 196 -17.74 -20.13 20.72
N TYR A 197 -16.93 -21.15 20.90
CA TYR A 197 -15.94 -21.23 21.97
C TYR A 197 -14.59 -20.91 21.39
N ILE A 198 -14.07 -19.72 21.71
CA ILE A 198 -12.81 -19.21 21.20
C ILE A 198 -11.71 -19.25 22.26
N ALA A 199 -10.52 -19.67 21.88
CA ALA A 199 -9.35 -19.61 22.76
C ALA A 199 -8.83 -18.16 22.87
N SER A 200 -8.08 -17.87 23.94
CA SER A 200 -7.54 -16.51 24.17
C SER A 200 -6.72 -15.96 23.00
N ASN A 201 -5.98 -16.80 22.28
CA ASN A 201 -5.21 -16.41 21.09
C ASN A 201 -6.10 -16.10 19.86
N GLN A 202 -7.38 -16.49 19.87
CA GLN A 202 -8.36 -16.22 18.80
C GLN A 202 -9.19 -14.95 19.06
N VAL A 203 -9.05 -14.32 20.23
CA VAL A 203 -9.79 -13.10 20.61
C VAL A 203 -9.56 -11.95 19.61
N VAL A 204 -8.40 -11.91 18.97
CA VAL A 204 -8.09 -10.95 17.90
C VAL A 204 -9.13 -10.97 16.75
N SER A 205 -9.75 -12.10 16.47
CA SER A 205 -10.81 -12.19 15.44
C SER A 205 -12.08 -11.49 15.89
N LEU A 206 -12.48 -11.65 17.16
CA LEU A 206 -13.63 -10.97 17.75
C LEU A 206 -13.44 -9.45 17.73
N VAL A 207 -12.34 -8.97 18.31
CA VAL A 207 -12.02 -7.53 18.41
C VAL A 207 -11.85 -6.92 17.02
N GLY A 208 -11.18 -7.63 16.11
CA GLY A 208 -11.00 -7.20 14.73
C GLY A 208 -12.30 -7.09 13.94
N THR A 209 -13.27 -7.97 14.20
CA THR A 209 -14.62 -7.89 13.57
C THR A 209 -15.36 -6.65 14.05
N GLN A 210 -15.32 -6.35 15.35
CA GLN A 210 -15.93 -5.15 15.92
C GLN A 210 -15.24 -3.87 15.43
N PHE A 211 -13.91 -3.84 15.42
CA PHE A 211 -13.16 -2.71 14.85
C PHE A 211 -13.58 -2.44 13.39
N ARG A 212 -13.63 -3.50 12.57
CA ARG A 212 -14.05 -3.41 11.17
C ARG A 212 -15.47 -2.86 11.02
N SER A 213 -16.41 -3.34 11.84
CA SER A 213 -17.80 -2.87 11.84
C SER A 213 -17.90 -1.38 12.18
N HIS A 214 -17.21 -0.95 13.25
CA HIS A 214 -17.16 0.45 13.66
C HIS A 214 -16.54 1.35 12.58
N LEU A 215 -15.39 0.95 12.02
CA LEU A 215 -14.71 1.71 10.97
C LEU A 215 -15.56 1.80 9.70
N SER A 216 -16.25 0.73 9.32
CA SER A 216 -17.15 0.72 8.16
C SER A 216 -18.28 1.75 8.31
N LYS A 217 -18.95 1.79 9.47
CA LYS A 217 -19.98 2.78 9.77
C LYS A 217 -19.40 4.21 9.78
N ALA A 218 -18.23 4.38 10.40
CA ALA A 218 -17.54 5.67 10.47
C ALA A 218 -17.16 6.22 9.09
N LEU A 219 -16.70 5.36 8.17
CA LEU A 219 -16.37 5.76 6.79
C LEU A 219 -17.60 6.26 6.02
N ILE A 220 -18.76 5.64 6.19
CA ILE A 220 -20.02 6.09 5.58
C ILE A 220 -20.41 7.47 6.12
N LEU A 221 -20.34 7.66 7.44
CA LEU A 221 -20.64 8.95 8.06
C LEU A 221 -19.64 10.04 7.63
N THR A 222 -18.35 9.70 7.55
CA THR A 222 -17.32 10.62 7.06
C THR A 222 -17.58 11.02 5.61
N ASN A 223 -17.98 10.07 4.75
CA ASN A 223 -18.32 10.39 3.36
C ASN A 223 -19.51 11.34 3.25
N ARG A 224 -20.56 11.14 4.06
CA ARG A 224 -21.71 12.06 4.10
C ARG A 224 -21.27 13.48 4.48
N LYS A 225 -20.47 13.65 5.53
CA LYS A 225 -19.93 14.97 5.93
C LYS A 225 -19.01 15.55 4.87
N TRP A 226 -18.16 14.74 4.25
CA TRP A 226 -17.27 15.18 3.18
C TRP A 226 -18.06 15.77 2.02
N THR A 227 -19.05 15.05 1.50
CA THR A 227 -19.81 15.47 0.32
C THR A 227 -20.76 16.64 0.60
N SER A 228 -21.32 16.71 1.83
CA SER A 228 -22.31 17.76 2.16
C SER A 228 -21.67 19.08 2.59
N THR A 229 -20.49 19.07 3.19
CA THR A 229 -19.97 20.25 3.88
C THR A 229 -18.47 20.46 3.70
N VAL A 230 -17.63 19.48 4.05
CA VAL A 230 -16.19 19.67 4.20
C VAL A 230 -15.52 19.98 2.86
N ARG A 231 -15.90 19.29 1.80
CA ARG A 231 -15.30 19.47 0.46
C ARG A 231 -15.40 20.91 -0.05
N GLU A 232 -16.54 21.56 0.16
CA GLU A 232 -16.75 22.93 -0.31
C GLU A 232 -16.14 23.94 0.66
N GLN A 233 -16.30 23.75 1.96
CA GLN A 233 -15.73 24.67 2.97
C GLN A 233 -14.20 24.66 2.97
N GLU A 234 -13.57 23.53 2.65
CA GLU A 234 -12.13 23.34 2.65
C GLU A 234 -11.54 23.22 1.23
N LYS A 235 -12.24 23.75 0.23
CA LYS A 235 -11.92 23.63 -1.20
C LYS A 235 -10.49 24.04 -1.55
N ASP A 236 -10.03 25.13 -0.97
CA ASP A 236 -8.71 25.70 -1.31
C ASP A 236 -7.61 25.21 -0.37
N ARG A 237 -7.95 24.60 0.78
CA ARG A 237 -7.00 24.20 1.82
C ARG A 237 -6.80 22.69 1.92
N LEU A 238 -7.84 21.95 2.32
CA LEU A 238 -7.74 20.51 2.58
C LEU A 238 -8.10 19.65 1.37
N THR A 239 -9.07 20.08 0.56
CA THR A 239 -9.58 19.28 -0.56
C THR A 239 -8.50 18.90 -1.55
N PRO A 240 -7.57 19.79 -2.00
CA PRO A 240 -6.50 19.40 -2.91
C PRO A 240 -5.58 18.31 -2.31
N ILE A 241 -5.25 18.41 -1.03
CA ILE A 241 -4.40 17.43 -0.32
C ILE A 241 -5.11 16.08 -0.22
N VAL A 242 -6.36 16.08 0.25
CA VAL A 242 -7.17 14.88 0.41
C VAL A 242 -7.38 14.16 -0.93
N GLU A 243 -7.58 14.90 -2.01
CA GLU A 243 -7.76 14.32 -3.35
C GLU A 243 -6.46 13.79 -3.95
N ALA A 244 -5.31 14.38 -3.63
CA ALA A 244 -4.00 13.94 -4.11
C ALA A 244 -3.45 12.73 -3.34
N LEU A 245 -3.70 12.62 -2.03
CA LEU A 245 -3.09 11.61 -1.17
C LEU A 245 -3.36 10.16 -1.60
N CYS A 246 -4.54 9.84 -2.13
CA CYS A 246 -4.85 8.47 -2.57
C CYS A 246 -4.04 8.04 -3.81
N THR A 247 -3.55 8.99 -4.59
CA THR A 247 -2.75 8.77 -5.79
C THR A 247 -1.27 9.09 -5.59
N SER A 248 -0.88 9.51 -4.39
CA SER A 248 0.49 9.88 -4.08
C SER A 248 1.44 8.69 -4.19
N TYR A 249 2.54 8.91 -4.88
CA TYR A 249 3.64 7.98 -4.90
C TYR A 249 4.45 8.11 -3.60
N LEU A 250 4.69 6.98 -2.91
CA LEU A 250 5.31 6.95 -1.58
C LEU A 250 6.74 6.38 -1.57
N GLY A 251 7.23 6.00 -2.74
CA GLY A 251 8.58 5.45 -2.91
C GLY A 251 9.67 6.53 -3.01
N PRO A 252 10.89 6.12 -3.37
CA PRO A 252 12.00 7.04 -3.62
C PRO A 252 11.67 8.08 -4.68
N ASP A 253 12.25 9.26 -4.54
CA ASP A 253 12.14 10.31 -5.56
C ASP A 253 13.04 9.97 -6.76
N TYR A 254 12.42 9.83 -7.93
CA TYR A 254 13.08 9.60 -9.22
C TYR A 254 13.15 10.85 -10.09
N SER A 255 12.90 12.05 -9.56
CA SER A 255 13.03 13.30 -10.30
C SER A 255 14.48 13.60 -10.70
N GLN A 256 15.43 13.10 -9.92
CA GLN A 256 16.87 13.22 -10.19
C GLN A 256 17.49 11.83 -10.38
N PRO A 257 18.32 11.62 -11.40
CA PRO A 257 19.02 10.36 -11.61
C PRO A 257 19.99 10.11 -10.44
N LYS A 258 19.83 8.98 -9.75
CA LYS A 258 20.69 8.58 -8.63
C LYS A 258 21.59 7.45 -9.07
N GLY A 259 22.89 7.70 -9.18
CA GLY A 259 23.90 6.65 -9.26
C GLY A 259 24.12 6.00 -10.63
N PHE A 260 23.56 6.55 -11.70
CA PHE A 260 23.84 6.08 -13.08
C PHE A 260 24.53 7.17 -13.87
N ALA A 261 25.38 6.74 -14.83
CA ALA A 261 25.97 7.64 -15.80
C ALA A 261 24.88 8.36 -16.59
N GLU A 262 25.16 9.58 -17.02
CA GLU A 262 24.28 10.33 -17.91
C GLU A 262 23.97 9.52 -19.16
N ILE A 263 22.69 9.42 -19.52
CA ILE A 263 22.24 8.67 -20.70
C ILE A 263 22.32 9.60 -21.91
N SER A 264 22.97 9.15 -22.97
CA SER A 264 23.01 9.83 -24.26
C SER A 264 21.89 9.34 -25.18
N VAL A 265 21.55 10.13 -26.19
CA VAL A 265 20.54 9.75 -27.21
C VAL A 265 20.88 8.43 -27.89
N LYS A 266 22.17 8.10 -28.04
CA LYS A 266 22.65 6.87 -28.70
C LYS A 266 22.30 5.61 -27.91
N ASP A 267 22.26 5.72 -26.58
CA ASP A 267 22.03 4.59 -25.66
C ASP A 267 20.57 4.19 -25.56
N ILE A 268 19.63 5.10 -25.90
CA ILE A 268 18.19 4.92 -25.65
C ILE A 268 17.66 3.67 -26.34
N ASN A 269 18.10 3.35 -27.55
CA ASN A 269 17.62 2.17 -28.30
C ASN A 269 17.99 0.86 -27.60
N GLU A 270 19.20 0.75 -27.07
CA GLU A 270 19.67 -0.42 -26.34
C GLU A 270 18.99 -0.52 -24.96
N LEU A 271 18.93 0.59 -24.25
CA LEU A 271 18.25 0.69 -22.95
C LEU A 271 16.76 0.36 -23.06
N ALA A 272 16.10 0.74 -24.16
CA ALA A 272 14.70 0.43 -24.38
C ALA A 272 14.45 -1.08 -24.54
N ARG A 273 15.42 -1.82 -25.09
CA ARG A 273 15.34 -3.28 -25.25
C ARG A 273 15.68 -4.02 -23.96
N SER A 274 16.67 -3.55 -23.21
CA SER A 274 17.20 -4.25 -22.04
C SER A 274 16.49 -3.92 -20.75
N SER A 275 16.08 -2.65 -20.55
CA SER A 275 15.75 -2.14 -19.22
C SER A 275 14.46 -1.32 -19.11
N PHE A 276 13.74 -1.08 -20.22
CA PHE A 276 12.47 -0.37 -20.12
C PHE A 276 11.34 -1.32 -19.66
N PRO A 277 10.51 -0.89 -18.68
CA PRO A 277 9.27 -1.60 -18.39
C PRO A 277 8.32 -1.58 -19.57
N LEU A 278 7.43 -2.55 -19.68
CA LEU A 278 6.54 -2.73 -20.82
C LEU A 278 5.78 -1.45 -21.22
N CYS A 279 5.33 -0.64 -20.25
CA CYS A 279 4.62 0.61 -20.51
C CYS A 279 5.48 1.66 -21.25
N MET A 280 6.79 1.73 -20.94
CA MET A 280 7.70 2.66 -21.61
C MET A 280 8.26 2.07 -22.92
N ARG A 281 8.48 0.78 -22.97
CA ARG A 281 8.88 0.05 -24.17
C ARG A 281 7.81 0.16 -25.25
N HIS A 282 6.54 -0.02 -24.89
CA HIS A 282 5.41 0.15 -25.82
C HIS A 282 5.34 1.58 -26.39
N LEU A 283 5.45 2.61 -25.54
CA LEU A 283 5.47 3.99 -26.01
C LEU A 283 6.67 4.29 -26.92
N PHE A 284 7.83 3.75 -26.60
CA PHE A 284 9.02 3.91 -27.41
C PHE A 284 8.89 3.22 -28.77
N GLU A 285 8.35 2.00 -28.81
CA GLU A 285 8.08 1.28 -30.06
C GLU A 285 7.07 2.03 -30.91
N LYS A 286 5.97 2.55 -30.32
CA LYS A 286 4.99 3.37 -31.04
C LYS A 286 5.55 4.69 -31.54
N LEU A 287 6.44 5.32 -30.79
CA LEU A 287 7.16 6.51 -31.26
C LEU A 287 8.00 6.21 -32.51
N LYS A 288 8.67 5.06 -32.54
CA LYS A 288 9.49 4.61 -33.70
C LYS A 288 8.64 4.24 -34.91
N GLU A 289 7.46 3.62 -34.68
CA GLU A 289 6.55 3.22 -35.76
C GLU A 289 5.82 4.44 -36.35
N ASP A 290 5.28 5.29 -35.48
CA ASP A 290 4.39 6.40 -35.89
C ASP A 290 5.13 7.72 -36.07
N HIS A 291 6.38 7.83 -35.68
CA HIS A 291 7.18 9.06 -35.63
C HIS A 291 6.45 10.23 -34.94
N HIS A 292 5.56 9.91 -34.04
CA HIS A 292 4.77 10.86 -33.25
C HIS A 292 4.11 10.18 -32.05
N LEU A 293 3.93 10.94 -30.97
CA LEU A 293 3.07 10.56 -29.85
C LEU A 293 2.13 11.72 -29.51
N LYS A 294 0.90 11.41 -29.13
CA LYS A 294 -0.02 12.39 -28.55
C LYS A 294 0.47 12.88 -27.19
N HIS A 295 -0.17 13.92 -26.65
CA HIS A 295 0.26 14.60 -25.42
C HIS A 295 0.54 13.63 -24.24
N GLY A 296 -0.40 12.73 -23.94
CA GLY A 296 -0.25 11.78 -22.82
C GLY A 296 0.97 10.87 -22.95
N GLY A 297 1.24 10.37 -24.18
CA GLY A 297 2.42 9.56 -24.47
C GLY A 297 3.73 10.35 -24.35
N ARG A 298 3.75 11.61 -24.84
CA ARG A 298 4.92 12.48 -24.69
C ARG A 298 5.23 12.79 -23.23
N MET A 299 4.19 13.04 -22.42
CA MET A 299 4.35 13.30 -20.99
C MET A 299 4.89 12.05 -20.26
N GLN A 300 4.27 10.90 -20.47
CA GLN A 300 4.65 9.66 -19.78
C GLN A 300 6.06 9.22 -20.14
N LEU A 301 6.41 9.15 -21.43
CA LEU A 301 7.74 8.73 -21.88
C LEU A 301 8.80 9.82 -21.63
N GLY A 302 8.48 11.08 -21.86
CA GLY A 302 9.42 12.20 -21.71
C GLY A 302 9.86 12.40 -20.25
N LEU A 303 8.94 12.33 -19.31
CA LEU A 303 9.27 12.41 -17.88
C LEU A 303 10.03 11.17 -17.39
N PHE A 304 9.73 9.98 -17.93
CA PHE A 304 10.50 8.78 -17.65
C PHE A 304 11.94 8.93 -18.12
N LEU A 305 12.17 9.36 -19.37
CA LEU A 305 13.51 9.58 -19.94
C LEU A 305 14.30 10.63 -19.14
N LYS A 306 13.65 11.72 -18.73
CA LYS A 306 14.27 12.70 -17.82
C LYS A 306 14.72 12.04 -16.52
N GLY A 307 13.85 11.27 -15.87
CA GLY A 307 14.13 10.61 -14.58
C GLY A 307 15.22 9.52 -14.66
N VAL A 308 15.48 8.96 -15.84
CA VAL A 308 16.60 8.03 -16.06
C VAL A 308 17.90 8.73 -16.46
N GLY A 309 17.90 10.06 -16.60
CA GLY A 309 19.12 10.84 -16.77
C GLY A 309 19.32 11.51 -18.13
N LEU A 310 18.31 11.51 -19.03
CA LEU A 310 18.39 12.24 -20.30
C LEU A 310 18.36 13.75 -20.03
N LYS A 311 19.40 14.48 -20.45
CA LYS A 311 19.48 15.92 -20.31
C LYS A 311 18.53 16.66 -21.27
N LEU A 312 18.22 17.92 -20.97
CA LEU A 312 17.29 18.73 -21.77
C LEU A 312 17.70 18.83 -23.25
N ASP A 313 18.98 19.11 -23.51
CA ASP A 313 19.46 19.30 -24.89
C ASP A 313 19.37 17.98 -25.68
N ASP A 314 19.73 16.88 -25.05
CA ASP A 314 19.59 15.54 -25.63
C ASP A 314 18.12 15.16 -25.82
N ALA A 315 17.24 15.54 -24.88
CA ALA A 315 15.80 15.33 -25.05
C ALA A 315 15.23 16.12 -26.23
N LEU A 316 15.60 17.37 -26.40
CA LEU A 316 15.21 18.17 -27.57
C LEU A 316 15.71 17.53 -28.88
N MET A 317 16.96 17.10 -28.93
CA MET A 317 17.53 16.41 -30.10
C MET A 317 16.78 15.09 -30.38
N PHE A 318 16.54 14.26 -29.35
CA PHE A 318 15.82 13.01 -29.46
C PHE A 318 14.44 13.19 -30.04
N TRP A 319 13.61 14.05 -29.43
CA TRP A 319 12.24 14.27 -29.88
C TRP A 319 12.18 14.89 -31.26
N LYS A 320 13.08 15.81 -31.58
CA LYS A 320 13.16 16.46 -32.91
C LYS A 320 13.54 15.44 -34.00
N ALA A 321 14.49 14.56 -33.73
CA ALA A 321 14.89 13.50 -34.63
C ALA A 321 13.75 12.48 -34.87
N GLU A 322 13.08 12.03 -33.81
CA GLU A 322 11.96 11.08 -33.92
C GLU A 322 10.77 11.66 -34.71
N PHE A 323 10.47 12.95 -34.52
CA PHE A 323 9.34 13.60 -35.18
C PHE A 323 9.64 14.07 -36.61
N SER A 324 10.90 14.07 -37.03
CA SER A 324 11.36 14.65 -38.31
C SER A 324 10.64 14.12 -39.55
N GLN A 325 10.12 12.89 -39.50
CA GLN A 325 9.37 12.29 -40.62
C GLN A 325 7.93 12.79 -40.76
N LYS A 326 7.34 13.37 -39.71
CA LYS A 326 5.96 13.89 -39.70
C LYS A 326 5.84 15.38 -39.43
N VAL A 327 6.86 15.97 -38.86
CA VAL A 327 6.83 17.36 -38.38
C VAL A 327 8.09 18.08 -38.86
N SER A 328 7.94 19.23 -39.50
CA SER A 328 9.09 20.06 -39.88
C SER A 328 9.82 20.60 -38.65
N ALA A 329 11.10 20.92 -38.76
CA ALA A 329 11.91 21.44 -37.67
C ALA A 329 11.32 22.73 -37.07
N GLU A 330 10.81 23.63 -37.88
CA GLU A 330 10.17 24.89 -37.47
C GLU A 330 8.87 24.63 -36.68
N ARG A 331 8.06 23.70 -37.14
CA ARG A 331 6.83 23.29 -36.45
C ARG A 331 7.13 22.59 -35.13
N PHE A 332 8.17 21.77 -35.10
CA PHE A 332 8.62 21.12 -33.86
C PHE A 332 9.02 22.17 -32.81
N ASP A 333 9.84 23.14 -33.20
CA ASP A 333 10.31 24.20 -32.31
C ASP A 333 9.17 25.07 -31.77
N LYS A 334 8.13 25.31 -32.58
CA LYS A 334 6.96 26.12 -32.22
C LYS A 334 5.95 25.36 -31.33
N GLU A 335 5.64 24.09 -31.66
CA GLU A 335 4.53 23.34 -31.03
C GLU A 335 4.98 22.37 -29.94
N TYR A 336 6.20 21.84 -29.99
CA TYR A 336 6.63 20.73 -29.10
C TYR A 336 7.79 21.09 -28.17
N ALA A 337 8.75 21.89 -28.62
CA ALA A 337 9.95 22.21 -27.83
C ALA A 337 9.60 22.94 -26.52
N TYR A 338 8.58 23.80 -26.51
CA TYR A 338 8.10 24.44 -25.29
C TYR A 338 7.69 23.42 -24.23
N GLY A 339 6.89 22.42 -24.61
CA GLY A 339 6.43 21.38 -23.67
C GLY A 339 7.57 20.55 -23.09
N ILE A 340 8.62 20.28 -23.88
CA ILE A 340 9.80 19.58 -23.40
C ILE A 340 10.56 20.44 -22.37
N ARG A 341 10.84 21.71 -22.70
CA ARG A 341 11.49 22.65 -21.75
C ARG A 341 10.68 22.86 -20.48
N HIS A 342 9.33 22.89 -20.60
CA HIS A 342 8.42 22.99 -19.47
C HIS A 342 8.56 21.80 -18.52
N ASN A 343 8.67 20.57 -19.04
CA ASN A 343 8.89 19.37 -18.22
C ASN A 343 10.21 19.39 -17.43
N TYR A 344 11.21 20.11 -17.92
CA TYR A 344 12.51 20.32 -17.27
C TYR A 344 12.56 21.60 -16.40
N GLY A 345 11.41 22.25 -16.15
CA GLY A 345 11.34 23.45 -15.32
C GLY A 345 12.01 24.69 -15.93
N ARG A 346 12.18 24.73 -17.26
CA ARG A 346 12.82 25.88 -17.96
C ARG A 346 11.82 26.88 -18.51
N GLU A 347 10.53 26.57 -18.45
CA GLU A 347 9.45 27.40 -18.97
C GLU A 347 8.28 27.53 -17.97
N GLY A 348 7.44 28.52 -18.15
CA GLY A 348 6.25 28.76 -17.36
C GLY A 348 6.55 29.01 -15.87
N LYS A 349 5.88 28.26 -14.97
CA LYS A 349 6.09 28.35 -13.51
C LYS A 349 7.43 27.81 -13.04
N ARG A 350 8.28 27.34 -13.93
CA ARG A 350 9.59 26.71 -13.66
C ARG A 350 9.53 25.55 -12.65
N THR A 351 8.40 24.85 -12.60
CA THR A 351 8.24 23.66 -11.79
C THR A 351 8.97 22.50 -12.45
N ASP A 352 9.80 21.80 -11.70
CA ASP A 352 10.49 20.59 -12.15
C ASP A 352 9.52 19.41 -12.05
N TYR A 353 9.03 18.90 -13.20
CA TYR A 353 8.03 17.83 -13.21
C TYR A 353 8.66 16.48 -12.94
N THR A 354 8.07 15.71 -12.01
CA THR A 354 8.52 14.37 -11.64
C THR A 354 7.98 13.29 -12.59
N PRO A 355 8.74 12.21 -12.84
CA PRO A 355 8.26 11.04 -13.57
C PRO A 355 6.98 10.45 -12.95
N TYR A 356 6.12 9.88 -13.81
CA TYR A 356 4.86 9.29 -13.36
C TYR A 356 5.08 7.94 -12.65
N SER A 357 4.50 7.79 -11.47
CA SER A 357 4.45 6.51 -10.76
C SER A 357 3.56 5.50 -11.48
N CYS A 358 3.75 4.19 -11.20
CA CYS A 358 2.88 3.14 -11.71
C CYS A 358 1.41 3.41 -11.38
N GLN A 359 1.09 3.89 -10.19
CA GLN A 359 -0.27 4.20 -9.82
C GLN A 359 -0.89 5.28 -10.71
N LYS A 360 -0.17 6.38 -10.99
CA LYS A 360 -0.63 7.43 -11.90
C LYS A 360 -0.84 6.90 -13.32
N ILE A 361 0.08 6.06 -13.81
CA ILE A 361 0.01 5.45 -15.14
C ILE A 361 -1.17 4.45 -15.22
N ILE A 362 -1.37 3.63 -14.19
CA ILE A 362 -2.49 2.68 -14.11
C ILE A 362 -3.85 3.40 -14.11
N LEU A 363 -3.96 4.52 -13.41
CA LEU A 363 -5.20 5.29 -13.30
C LEU A 363 -5.51 6.13 -14.55
N SER A 364 -4.53 6.34 -15.43
CA SER A 364 -4.78 7.09 -16.68
C SER A 364 -5.74 6.32 -17.59
N THR A 365 -6.54 7.08 -18.35
CA THR A 365 -7.51 6.54 -19.31
C THR A 365 -7.14 7.04 -20.70
N PRO A 366 -6.36 6.26 -21.48
CA PRO A 366 -6.02 6.62 -22.84
C PRO A 366 -7.26 6.65 -23.72
N GLY A 367 -7.38 7.67 -24.57
CA GLY A 367 -8.41 7.77 -25.58
C GLY A 367 -8.06 7.02 -26.87
N VAL A 368 -8.93 7.08 -27.85
CA VAL A 368 -8.70 6.44 -29.17
C VAL A 368 -7.44 7.02 -29.81
N GLY A 369 -6.52 6.14 -30.18
CA GLY A 369 -5.23 6.50 -30.77
C GLY A 369 -4.21 7.07 -29.78
N ASP A 370 -4.45 6.96 -28.48
CA ASP A 370 -3.46 7.17 -27.45
C ASP A 370 -2.76 5.85 -27.09
N HIS A 371 -1.46 5.93 -26.78
CA HIS A 371 -0.64 4.77 -26.45
C HIS A 371 -0.10 4.80 -25.00
N HIS A 372 -0.45 5.84 -24.23
CA HIS A 372 -0.04 5.96 -22.82
C HIS A 372 -0.86 5.04 -21.90
N GLY A 373 -0.51 4.99 -20.64
CA GLY A 373 -1.17 4.13 -19.64
C GLY A 373 -0.40 2.83 -19.39
N CYS A 374 -1.01 1.95 -18.62
CA CYS A 374 -0.41 0.67 -18.22
C CYS A 374 -0.89 -0.47 -19.13
N PRO A 375 -0.01 -1.15 -19.88
CA PRO A 375 -0.39 -2.27 -20.75
C PRO A 375 -1.09 -3.41 -20.00
N TYR A 376 -0.69 -3.72 -18.78
CA TYR A 376 -1.35 -4.75 -17.97
C TYR A 376 -2.82 -4.43 -17.66
N ARG A 377 -3.21 -3.15 -17.72
CA ARG A 377 -4.61 -2.72 -17.53
C ARG A 377 -5.38 -2.58 -18.84
N HIS A 378 -4.72 -2.15 -19.91
CA HIS A 378 -5.41 -1.66 -21.12
C HIS A 378 -5.30 -2.58 -22.33
N PHE A 379 -4.33 -3.47 -22.37
CA PHE A 379 -4.20 -4.41 -23.48
C PHE A 379 -5.25 -5.52 -23.39
N SER A 380 -5.67 -6.04 -24.54
CA SER A 380 -6.36 -7.33 -24.61
C SER A 380 -5.41 -8.45 -24.18
N ASP A 381 -5.96 -9.57 -23.72
CA ASP A 381 -5.19 -10.73 -23.29
C ASP A 381 -4.20 -11.20 -24.38
N GLU A 382 -4.64 -11.22 -25.63
CA GLU A 382 -3.80 -11.61 -26.79
C GLU A 382 -2.61 -10.65 -26.99
N ASN A 383 -2.88 -9.35 -26.99
CA ASN A 383 -1.85 -8.33 -27.17
C ASN A 383 -0.85 -8.32 -26.02
N LEU A 384 -1.32 -8.52 -24.79
CA LEU A 384 -0.44 -8.59 -23.63
C LEU A 384 0.46 -9.84 -23.69
N ARG A 385 -0.08 -11.01 -24.03
CA ARG A 385 0.69 -12.24 -24.21
C ARG A 385 1.76 -12.08 -25.29
N ALA A 386 1.40 -11.52 -26.43
CA ALA A 386 2.35 -11.25 -27.52
C ALA A 386 3.48 -10.31 -27.06
N ALA A 387 3.14 -9.25 -26.35
CA ALA A 387 4.11 -8.29 -25.81
C ALA A 387 5.05 -8.92 -24.79
N LEU A 388 4.55 -9.76 -23.87
CA LEU A 388 5.36 -10.48 -22.89
C LEU A 388 6.30 -11.49 -23.56
N SER A 389 5.80 -12.24 -24.55
CA SER A 389 6.62 -13.17 -25.33
C SER A 389 7.74 -12.45 -26.09
N LYS A 390 7.45 -11.25 -26.65
CA LYS A 390 8.45 -10.40 -27.30
C LYS A 390 9.53 -9.90 -26.32
N MET A 391 9.20 -9.79 -25.03
CA MET A 391 10.17 -9.47 -23.97
C MET A 391 10.99 -10.69 -23.52
N GLY A 392 10.75 -11.88 -24.04
CA GLY A 392 11.44 -13.11 -23.66
C GLY A 392 10.86 -13.82 -22.44
N VAL A 393 9.66 -13.46 -22.00
CA VAL A 393 8.97 -14.14 -20.90
C VAL A 393 8.49 -15.51 -21.37
N ASN A 394 8.86 -16.58 -20.65
CA ASN A 394 8.47 -17.94 -21.00
C ASN A 394 6.96 -18.18 -20.74
N SER A 395 6.38 -19.19 -21.40
CA SER A 395 4.93 -19.45 -21.37
C SER A 395 4.36 -19.65 -19.95
N ARG A 396 5.10 -20.29 -19.05
CA ARG A 396 4.67 -20.49 -17.65
C ARG A 396 4.57 -19.15 -16.91
N ALA A 397 5.61 -18.34 -17.01
CA ALA A 397 5.63 -17.02 -16.38
C ALA A 397 4.56 -16.08 -16.99
N VAL A 398 4.25 -16.22 -18.30
CA VAL A 398 3.13 -15.50 -18.92
C VAL A 398 1.81 -15.84 -18.24
N GLU A 399 1.52 -17.13 -17.93
CA GLU A 399 0.29 -17.50 -17.23
C GLU A 399 0.23 -16.92 -15.81
N ASP A 400 1.34 -16.93 -15.08
CA ASP A 400 1.43 -16.34 -13.74
C ASP A 400 1.17 -14.83 -13.79
N VAL A 401 1.71 -14.12 -14.78
CA VAL A 401 1.44 -12.70 -15.02
C VAL A 401 -0.03 -12.47 -15.35
N MET A 402 -0.62 -13.28 -16.26
CA MET A 402 -2.03 -13.15 -16.66
C MET A 402 -2.98 -13.42 -15.50
N ASP A 403 -2.65 -14.34 -14.58
CA ASP A 403 -3.41 -14.52 -13.34
C ASP A 403 -3.48 -13.23 -12.50
N LYS A 404 -2.34 -12.55 -12.32
CA LYS A 404 -2.30 -11.26 -11.60
C LYS A 404 -3.10 -10.17 -12.31
N VAL A 405 -3.05 -10.14 -13.64
CA VAL A 405 -3.83 -9.18 -14.46
C VAL A 405 -5.34 -9.40 -14.29
N ARG A 406 -5.83 -10.65 -14.35
CA ARG A 406 -7.25 -10.98 -14.12
C ARG A 406 -7.72 -10.55 -12.72
N ASN A 407 -6.84 -10.66 -11.73
CA ASN A 407 -7.09 -10.21 -10.37
C ASN A 407 -6.83 -8.70 -10.16
N ARG A 408 -6.55 -7.94 -11.23
CA ARG A 408 -6.27 -6.49 -11.21
C ARG A 408 -5.04 -6.08 -10.39
N HIS A 409 -4.10 -6.99 -10.17
CA HIS A 409 -2.83 -6.75 -9.49
C HIS A 409 -1.74 -6.34 -10.49
N TYR A 410 -1.92 -5.22 -11.19
CA TYR A 410 -1.08 -4.80 -12.32
C TYR A 410 0.39 -4.56 -11.94
N GLN A 411 0.66 -4.04 -10.75
CA GLN A 411 2.03 -3.84 -10.28
C GLN A 411 2.74 -5.18 -9.98
N LEU A 412 2.01 -6.16 -9.44
CA LEU A 412 2.54 -7.51 -9.26
C LEU A 412 2.79 -8.19 -10.62
N ALA A 413 1.89 -8.01 -11.59
CA ALA A 413 2.10 -8.51 -12.94
C ALA A 413 3.41 -7.95 -13.55
N CYS A 414 3.65 -6.64 -13.37
CA CYS A 414 4.90 -5.99 -13.80
C CYS A 414 6.12 -6.53 -13.03
N THR A 415 5.99 -6.79 -11.72
CA THR A 415 7.07 -7.38 -10.90
C THR A 415 7.42 -8.79 -11.39
N LEU A 416 6.42 -9.66 -11.61
CA LEU A 416 6.66 -10.99 -12.16
C LEU A 416 7.29 -10.95 -13.55
N THR A 417 6.91 -9.96 -14.37
CA THR A 417 7.55 -9.76 -15.68
C THR A 417 9.02 -9.38 -15.52
N PHE A 418 9.33 -8.46 -14.58
CA PHE A 418 10.71 -8.09 -14.25
C PHE A 418 11.53 -9.31 -13.82
N GLU A 419 11.00 -10.11 -12.90
CA GLU A 419 11.67 -11.31 -12.40
C GLU A 419 11.91 -12.35 -13.49
N ALA A 420 10.95 -12.54 -14.39
CA ALA A 420 11.07 -13.46 -15.52
C ALA A 420 12.10 -12.99 -16.56
N VAL A 421 12.16 -11.69 -16.86
CA VAL A 421 13.10 -11.12 -17.84
C VAL A 421 14.53 -11.13 -17.32
N HIS A 422 14.72 -10.85 -16.02
CA HIS A 422 16.05 -10.72 -15.41
C HIS A 422 16.52 -11.96 -14.66
N ALA A 423 15.72 -13.02 -14.59
CA ALA A 423 15.98 -14.23 -13.81
C ALA A 423 16.44 -13.92 -12.36
N SER A 424 15.83 -12.91 -11.74
CA SER A 424 16.19 -12.40 -10.41
C SER A 424 14.94 -12.01 -9.63
N SER A 425 14.89 -12.31 -8.34
CA SER A 425 13.78 -11.89 -7.47
C SER A 425 13.79 -10.36 -7.25
N CYS A 426 12.60 -9.79 -7.11
CA CYS A 426 12.39 -8.38 -6.82
C CYS A 426 11.60 -8.21 -5.51
N ASP A 427 12.29 -8.32 -4.37
CA ASP A 427 11.67 -8.32 -3.03
C ASP A 427 10.88 -7.03 -2.72
N SER A 428 11.33 -5.88 -3.23
CA SER A 428 10.66 -4.60 -3.03
C SER A 428 9.42 -4.41 -3.92
N GLY A 429 9.26 -5.24 -4.97
CA GLY A 429 8.26 -5.06 -6.03
C GLY A 429 8.42 -3.79 -6.84
N ILE A 430 7.83 -3.75 -8.01
CA ILE A 430 7.88 -2.61 -8.92
C ILE A 430 6.70 -1.67 -8.66
N ASN A 431 7.00 -0.44 -8.23
CA ASN A 431 6.02 0.61 -7.94
C ASN A 431 6.21 1.87 -8.80
N HIS A 432 7.30 1.92 -9.56
CA HIS A 432 7.64 3.05 -10.41
C HIS A 432 8.40 2.60 -11.66
N PRO A 433 8.14 3.15 -12.86
CA PRO A 433 8.88 2.78 -14.07
C PRO A 433 10.39 3.04 -13.97
N ASN A 434 10.78 4.15 -13.33
CA ASN A 434 12.19 4.47 -13.12
C ASN A 434 12.86 3.55 -12.09
N GLN A 435 12.10 2.98 -11.15
CA GLN A 435 12.58 1.89 -10.29
C GLN A 435 12.90 0.65 -11.13
N TYR A 436 11.97 0.21 -11.98
CA TYR A 436 12.19 -0.92 -12.90
C TYR A 436 13.49 -0.75 -13.68
N PHE A 437 13.68 0.43 -14.27
CA PHE A 437 14.88 0.78 -15.00
C PHE A 437 16.14 0.70 -14.14
N SER A 438 16.14 1.38 -12.98
CA SER A 438 17.27 1.38 -12.05
C SER A 438 17.66 -0.02 -11.60
N ASP A 439 16.68 -0.84 -11.22
CA ASP A 439 16.93 -2.19 -10.72
C ASP A 439 17.39 -3.12 -11.85
N SER A 440 16.85 -2.95 -13.06
CA SER A 440 17.35 -3.64 -14.26
C SER A 440 18.81 -3.29 -14.56
N GLN A 441 19.17 -2.01 -14.54
CA GLN A 441 20.54 -1.57 -14.80
C GLN A 441 21.54 -2.11 -13.76
N LYS A 442 21.16 -2.18 -12.48
CA LYS A 442 22.01 -2.80 -11.44
C LYS A 442 22.27 -4.28 -11.69
N LEU A 443 21.29 -5.01 -12.23
CA LEU A 443 21.45 -6.43 -12.55
C LEU A 443 22.31 -6.67 -13.80
N LEU A 444 22.27 -5.74 -14.76
CA LEU A 444 23.01 -5.84 -16.02
C LEU A 444 24.45 -5.31 -15.92
N GLN A 445 24.77 -4.47 -14.92
CA GLN A 445 26.13 -4.03 -14.67
C GLN A 445 26.96 -5.22 -14.17
N PRO A 446 28.18 -5.45 -14.72
CA PRO A 446 29.07 -6.47 -14.21
C PRO A 446 29.39 -6.15 -12.73
N LYS A 447 29.21 -7.13 -11.83
CA LYS A 447 29.65 -7.01 -10.45
C LYS A 447 31.15 -6.71 -10.46
N VAL A 448 31.53 -5.48 -10.18
CA VAL A 448 32.92 -5.15 -9.86
C VAL A 448 33.21 -5.86 -8.55
N ASN A 449 33.96 -6.95 -8.62
CA ASN A 449 34.46 -7.65 -7.43
C ASN A 449 35.38 -6.66 -6.69
N THR A 450 34.90 -6.11 -5.60
CA THR A 450 35.70 -5.44 -4.57
C THR A 450 36.23 -6.47 -3.59
#